data_6fceb16748ce6137982e96c6afe020c6
#
_entry.id   6fceb16748ce6137982e96c6afe020c6
#
_cell.length_a   1.000
_cell.length_b   1.000
_cell.length_c   1.000
_cell.angle_alpha   90.00
_cell.angle_beta   90.00
_cell.angle_gamma   90.00
#
_symmetry.space_group_name_H-M   'P 1'
#
loop_
_entity.id
_entity.type
_entity.pdbx_description
1 polymer ?
#
loop_
_entity_poly.entity_id
_entity_poly.type
_entity_poly.pdbx_seq_one_letter_code
_entity_poly.pdbx_strand_id
1 'polypeptide(L)'
;QSAERRTFLKIMAASMALAGGGCSGPPQEVIVPHVQMPEKMVPGKPLYYATAFMHRGYAQGVLVESDMGRPTKVEGNPHHPASLGATSVFAQASVLQLWDPDRSQTVRRGEVLSTWEAFKTALPTQRTEWDANGGAGLRILTGTVTSPTLAGQLAVLLERYPNARWHCHDPLHDDAAFDAALLAFGRTTDMLYRFDRA
;
A
#
# COMPACT_ATOMS: atom_id res chain seq x y z
N GLN A 1 -32.52 29.36 18.95
CA GLN A 1 -31.44 30.25 19.42
C GLN A 1 -30.93 31.00 18.20
N SER A 2 -31.25 32.29 18.10
CA SER A 2 -30.75 33.17 17.04
C SER A 2 -29.26 33.45 17.32
N ALA A 3 -28.38 33.01 16.44
CA ALA A 3 -26.98 33.38 16.52
C ALA A 3 -26.87 34.90 16.34
N GLU A 4 -26.27 35.57 17.33
CA GLU A 4 -26.07 37.03 17.25
C GLU A 4 -25.19 37.36 16.02
N ARG A 5 -25.55 38.40 15.28
CA ARG A 5 -24.81 38.89 14.11
C ARG A 5 -23.30 39.02 14.38
N ARG A 6 -22.90 39.43 15.60
CA ARG A 6 -21.49 39.50 16.00
C ARG A 6 -20.80 38.16 16.05
N THR A 7 -21.47 37.11 16.51
CA THR A 7 -20.90 35.73 16.56
C THR A 7 -20.75 35.17 15.16
N PHE A 8 -21.72 35.40 14.28
CA PHE A 8 -21.64 35.01 12.89
C PHE A 8 -20.46 35.67 12.16
N LEU A 9 -20.27 37.00 12.32
CA LEU A 9 -19.15 37.71 11.73
C LEU A 9 -17.79 37.28 12.27
N LYS A 10 -17.70 36.93 13.57
CA LYS A 10 -16.46 36.38 14.17
C LYS A 10 -16.13 35.01 13.59
N ILE A 11 -17.10 34.12 13.41
CA ILE A 11 -16.89 32.80 12.81
C ILE A 11 -16.48 32.93 11.36
N MET A 12 -17.11 33.84 10.60
CA MET A 12 -16.77 34.10 9.20
C MET A 12 -15.36 34.69 9.05
N ALA A 13 -14.98 35.62 9.92
CA ALA A 13 -13.63 36.17 9.93
C ALA A 13 -12.57 35.12 10.32
N ALA A 14 -12.87 34.25 11.26
CA ALA A 14 -11.98 33.16 11.66
C ALA A 14 -11.83 32.12 10.54
N SER A 15 -12.92 31.78 9.81
CA SER A 15 -12.83 30.85 8.69
C SER A 15 -12.08 31.45 7.48
N MET A 16 -12.21 32.75 7.23
CA MET A 16 -11.41 33.44 6.20
C MET A 16 -9.92 33.52 6.60
N ALA A 17 -9.59 33.75 7.87
CA ALA A 17 -8.22 33.75 8.36
C ALA A 17 -7.58 32.34 8.26
N LEU A 18 -8.33 31.28 8.55
CA LEU A 18 -7.91 29.90 8.37
C LEU A 18 -7.70 29.56 6.87
N ALA A 19 -8.59 30.01 5.98
CA ALA A 19 -8.45 29.81 4.55
C ALA A 19 -7.25 30.58 3.97
N GLY A 20 -6.95 31.78 4.48
CA GLY A 20 -5.79 32.58 4.07
C GLY A 20 -4.46 32.06 4.64
N GLY A 21 -4.47 31.43 5.82
CA GLY A 21 -3.29 30.83 6.43
C GLY A 21 -2.90 29.45 5.88
N GLY A 22 -3.81 28.80 5.13
CA GLY A 22 -3.58 27.50 4.51
C GLY A 22 -2.75 27.52 3.21
N CYS A 23 -2.42 28.68 2.69
CA CYS A 23 -1.50 28.82 1.55
C CYS A 23 -0.05 28.79 2.03
N SER A 24 0.39 27.70 2.67
CA SER A 24 1.82 27.40 2.70
C SER A 24 2.25 27.18 1.25
N GLY A 25 3.23 27.93 0.76
CA GLY A 25 3.81 27.70 -0.57
C GLY A 25 4.21 26.23 -0.71
N PRO A 26 4.25 25.70 -1.94
CA PRO A 26 4.68 24.33 -2.15
C PRO A 26 6.02 24.12 -1.43
N PRO A 27 6.23 22.96 -0.79
CA PRO A 27 7.50 22.65 -0.15
C PRO A 27 8.62 22.85 -1.17
N GLN A 28 9.75 23.43 -0.72
CA GLN A 28 10.93 23.59 -1.58
C GLN A 28 11.40 22.20 -2.00
N GLU A 29 11.11 21.83 -3.24
CA GLU A 29 11.57 20.57 -3.80
C GLU A 29 13.04 20.70 -4.20
N VAL A 30 13.86 19.79 -3.72
CA VAL A 30 15.23 19.64 -4.22
C VAL A 30 15.13 18.91 -5.56
N ILE A 31 15.34 19.65 -6.66
CA ILE A 31 15.43 19.05 -7.99
C ILE A 31 16.80 18.40 -8.10
N VAL A 32 16.84 17.07 -8.03
CA VAL A 32 18.06 16.30 -8.33
C VAL A 32 18.07 16.05 -9.83
N PRO A 33 19.02 16.63 -10.60
CA PRO A 33 19.09 16.40 -12.03
C PRO A 33 19.45 14.92 -12.30
N HIS A 34 18.86 14.36 -13.36
CA HIS A 34 19.25 13.02 -13.81
C HIS A 34 20.69 13.04 -14.28
N VAL A 35 21.49 12.10 -13.81
CA VAL A 35 22.86 11.87 -14.34
C VAL A 35 22.79 11.41 -15.79
N GLN A 36 21.76 10.60 -16.11
CA GLN A 36 21.44 10.19 -17.47
C GLN A 36 19.91 10.19 -17.63
N MET A 37 19.42 11.02 -18.52
CA MET A 37 17.96 11.14 -18.76
C MET A 37 17.48 9.91 -19.51
N PRO A 38 16.38 9.24 -19.07
CA PRO A 38 15.79 8.14 -19.82
C PRO A 38 15.35 8.59 -21.23
N GLU A 39 15.59 7.76 -22.24
CA GLU A 39 15.39 8.09 -23.66
C GLU A 39 13.97 8.56 -24.01
N LYS A 40 12.96 8.06 -23.30
CA LYS A 40 11.55 8.37 -23.56
C LYS A 40 11.00 9.53 -22.73
N MET A 41 11.82 10.13 -21.88
CA MET A 41 11.38 11.21 -21.01
C MET A 41 11.47 12.54 -21.73
N VAL A 42 10.33 13.18 -21.94
CA VAL A 42 10.23 14.53 -22.56
C VAL A 42 9.58 15.45 -21.53
N PRO A 43 10.21 16.58 -21.16
CA PRO A 43 9.61 17.53 -20.25
C PRO A 43 8.21 17.97 -20.69
N GLY A 44 7.26 17.96 -19.74
CA GLY A 44 5.86 18.31 -20.00
C GLY A 44 5.03 17.24 -20.72
N LYS A 45 5.59 16.04 -20.94
CA LYS A 45 4.85 14.87 -21.45
C LYS A 45 4.94 13.76 -20.43
N PRO A 46 3.86 13.45 -19.69
CA PRO A 46 3.87 12.38 -18.73
C PRO A 46 3.99 11.01 -19.41
N LEU A 47 4.61 10.08 -18.72
CA LEU A 47 4.66 8.67 -19.08
C LEU A 47 3.69 7.89 -18.20
N TYR A 48 3.07 6.85 -18.77
CA TYR A 48 2.14 5.98 -18.05
C TYR A 48 2.74 4.59 -17.87
N TYR A 49 2.71 4.11 -16.64
CA TYR A 49 3.23 2.79 -16.28
C TYR A 49 2.11 1.91 -15.76
N ALA A 50 1.92 0.76 -16.40
CA ALA A 50 1.01 -0.26 -15.91
C ALA A 50 1.64 -0.99 -14.73
N THR A 51 0.92 -1.03 -13.62
CA THR A 51 1.36 -1.71 -12.39
C THR A 51 0.15 -2.22 -11.60
N ALA A 52 0.38 -2.71 -10.41
CA ALA A 52 -0.68 -3.15 -9.50
C ALA A 52 -0.58 -2.44 -8.16
N PHE A 53 -1.72 -2.02 -7.64
CA PHE A 53 -1.87 -1.54 -6.27
C PHE A 53 -2.43 -2.67 -5.40
N MET A 54 -1.69 -3.01 -4.35
CA MET A 54 -2.12 -4.05 -3.40
C MET A 54 -3.01 -3.42 -2.33
N HIS A 55 -4.23 -3.91 -2.23
CA HIS A 55 -5.17 -3.49 -1.19
C HIS A 55 -5.90 -4.69 -0.63
N ARG A 56 -5.83 -4.88 0.71
CA ARG A 56 -6.49 -5.98 1.42
C ARG A 56 -6.19 -7.37 0.83
N GLY A 57 -4.93 -7.58 0.43
CA GLY A 57 -4.48 -8.85 -0.16
C GLY A 57 -4.74 -9.00 -1.67
N TYR A 58 -5.52 -8.10 -2.29
CA TYR A 58 -5.84 -8.16 -3.71
C TYR A 58 -5.05 -7.15 -4.53
N ALA A 59 -4.60 -7.57 -5.70
CA ALA A 59 -3.93 -6.72 -6.67
C ALA A 59 -4.95 -6.05 -7.59
N GLN A 60 -4.99 -4.72 -7.57
CA GLN A 60 -5.79 -3.91 -8.48
C GLN A 60 -4.90 -3.37 -9.59
N GLY A 61 -5.23 -3.66 -10.85
CA GLY A 61 -4.47 -3.15 -12.00
C GLY A 61 -4.67 -1.65 -12.18
N VAL A 62 -3.57 -0.91 -12.16
CA VAL A 62 -3.57 0.55 -12.26
C VAL A 62 -2.59 1.05 -13.32
N LEU A 63 -2.83 2.26 -13.80
CA LEU A 63 -1.90 3.06 -14.58
C LEU A 63 -1.39 4.19 -13.69
N VAL A 64 -0.10 4.33 -13.59
CA VAL A 64 0.56 5.41 -12.87
C VAL A 64 1.11 6.40 -13.86
N GLU A 65 0.59 7.61 -13.81
CA GLU A 65 1.14 8.76 -14.52
C GLU A 65 2.40 9.23 -13.80
N SER A 66 3.46 9.45 -14.55
CA SER A 66 4.74 9.92 -14.04
C SER A 66 5.23 11.08 -14.86
N ASP A 67 5.46 12.21 -14.22
CA ASP A 67 6.10 13.38 -14.83
C ASP A 67 7.54 13.46 -14.34
N MET A 68 8.50 13.46 -15.27
CA MET A 68 9.94 13.53 -15.00
C MET A 68 10.42 12.50 -13.94
N GLY A 69 9.83 11.30 -13.96
CA GLY A 69 10.14 10.24 -12.99
C GLY A 69 9.41 10.35 -11.66
N ARG A 70 8.56 11.35 -11.48
CA ARG A 70 7.74 11.55 -10.30
C ARG A 70 6.32 11.03 -10.55
N PRO A 71 5.83 10.05 -9.80
CA PRO A 71 4.44 9.64 -9.86
C PRO A 71 3.51 10.78 -9.42
N THR A 72 2.57 11.14 -10.27
CA THR A 72 1.66 12.27 -10.05
C THR A 72 0.22 11.85 -9.90
N LYS A 73 -0.18 10.76 -10.56
CA LYS A 73 -1.56 10.27 -10.53
C LYS A 73 -1.63 8.75 -10.67
N VAL A 74 -2.63 8.16 -10.02
CA VAL A 74 -2.96 6.75 -10.17
C VAL A 74 -4.37 6.63 -10.72
N GLU A 75 -4.53 5.90 -11.82
CA GLU A 75 -5.80 5.62 -12.47
C GLU A 75 -6.01 4.12 -12.64
N GLY A 76 -7.24 3.69 -12.92
CA GLY A 76 -7.53 2.30 -13.25
C GLY A 76 -6.98 1.94 -14.63
N ASN A 77 -6.48 0.73 -14.78
CA ASN A 77 -6.03 0.23 -16.07
C ASN A 77 -7.23 -0.33 -16.87
N PRO A 78 -7.64 0.30 -17.98
CA PRO A 78 -8.79 -0.17 -18.77
C PRO A 78 -8.56 -1.54 -19.43
N HIS A 79 -7.30 -1.96 -19.59
CA HIS A 79 -6.95 -3.27 -20.15
C HIS A 79 -6.82 -4.36 -19.08
N HIS A 80 -6.99 -4.03 -17.80
CA HIS A 80 -6.94 -5.03 -16.73
C HIS A 80 -8.27 -5.78 -16.65
N PRO A 81 -8.29 -7.12 -16.80
CA PRO A 81 -9.52 -7.89 -17.00
C PRO A 81 -10.47 -7.89 -15.80
N ALA A 82 -9.97 -7.66 -14.60
CA ALA A 82 -10.79 -7.65 -13.37
C ALA A 82 -11.36 -6.27 -13.04
N SER A 83 -10.66 -5.18 -13.39
CA SER A 83 -11.06 -3.82 -13.02
C SER A 83 -11.64 -3.00 -14.18
N LEU A 84 -11.28 -3.34 -15.45
CA LEU A 84 -11.74 -2.67 -16.66
C LEU A 84 -11.67 -1.13 -16.60
N GLY A 85 -10.63 -0.61 -15.94
CA GLY A 85 -10.43 0.83 -15.75
C GLY A 85 -11.01 1.37 -14.44
N ALA A 86 -11.75 0.58 -13.67
CA ALA A 86 -12.17 1.01 -12.33
C ALA A 86 -11.00 1.05 -11.35
N THR A 87 -11.04 1.98 -10.41
CA THR A 87 -10.05 2.10 -9.34
C THR A 87 -10.70 2.56 -8.05
N SER A 88 -10.06 2.26 -6.92
CA SER A 88 -10.54 2.66 -5.61
C SER A 88 -9.96 4.01 -5.19
N VAL A 89 -10.63 4.68 -4.26
CA VAL A 89 -10.11 5.90 -3.64
C VAL A 89 -8.76 5.67 -2.96
N PHE A 90 -8.52 4.49 -2.40
CA PHE A 90 -7.25 4.11 -1.78
C PHE A 90 -6.12 4.02 -2.80
N ALA A 91 -6.39 3.43 -3.97
CA ALA A 91 -5.41 3.37 -5.05
C ALA A 91 -5.07 4.76 -5.57
N GLN A 92 -6.07 5.63 -5.79
CA GLN A 92 -5.83 7.01 -6.23
C GLN A 92 -5.07 7.84 -5.20
N ALA A 93 -5.42 7.70 -3.91
CA ALA A 93 -4.74 8.41 -2.83
C ALA A 93 -3.32 7.87 -2.54
N SER A 94 -2.96 6.68 -3.03
CA SER A 94 -1.66 6.05 -2.74
C SER A 94 -0.46 6.89 -3.21
N VAL A 95 -0.63 7.74 -4.20
CA VAL A 95 0.42 8.67 -4.63
C VAL A 95 0.86 9.61 -3.50
N LEU A 96 -0.03 9.98 -2.60
CA LEU A 96 0.28 10.86 -1.46
C LEU A 96 1.21 10.18 -0.46
N GLN A 97 1.12 8.85 -0.31
CA GLN A 97 1.98 8.08 0.58
C GLN A 97 3.46 8.11 0.17
N LEU A 98 3.74 8.37 -1.10
CA LEU A 98 5.13 8.49 -1.58
C LEU A 98 5.80 9.77 -1.06
N TRP A 99 5.01 10.79 -0.76
CA TRP A 99 5.46 12.13 -0.36
C TRP A 99 5.16 12.45 1.10
N ASP A 100 4.65 11.46 1.84
CA ASP A 100 4.35 11.60 3.26
C ASP A 100 5.66 11.80 4.04
N PRO A 101 5.80 12.92 4.80
CA PRO A 101 7.00 13.18 5.60
C PRO A 101 7.19 12.17 6.75
N ASP A 102 6.10 11.55 7.20
CA ASP A 102 6.15 10.53 8.27
C ASP A 102 6.52 9.14 7.76
N ARG A 103 6.74 9.02 6.46
CA ARG A 103 7.19 7.78 5.85
C ARG A 103 8.55 7.35 6.40
N SER A 104 8.72 6.05 6.67
CA SER A 104 10.01 5.48 7.07
C SER A 104 11.09 5.76 6.01
N GLN A 105 12.13 6.50 6.41
CA GLN A 105 13.22 6.92 5.51
C GLN A 105 14.53 6.18 5.78
N THR A 106 14.64 5.50 6.93
CA THR A 106 15.89 4.88 7.37
C THR A 106 15.64 3.48 7.95
N VAL A 107 16.65 2.61 7.82
CA VAL A 107 16.66 1.34 8.53
C VAL A 107 16.94 1.61 10.02
N ARG A 108 16.15 1.00 10.90
CA ARG A 108 16.30 1.12 12.35
C ARG A 108 16.36 -0.25 13.02
N ARG A 109 17.07 -0.31 14.13
CA ARG A 109 17.04 -1.43 15.06
C ARG A 109 16.59 -0.90 16.43
N GLY A 110 15.31 -1.04 16.74
CA GLY A 110 14.68 -0.31 17.83
C GLY A 110 14.77 1.20 17.57
N GLU A 111 15.25 1.96 18.54
CA GLU A 111 15.40 3.42 18.46
C GLU A 111 16.67 3.88 17.74
N VAL A 112 17.58 2.94 17.40
CA VAL A 112 18.90 3.28 16.84
C VAL A 112 18.87 3.17 15.32
N LEU A 113 19.48 4.16 14.63
CA LEU A 113 19.73 4.10 13.20
C LEU A 113 20.62 2.90 12.86
N SER A 114 20.28 2.20 11.80
CA SER A 114 20.98 1.00 11.35
C SER A 114 21.14 1.01 9.82
N THR A 115 21.67 -0.08 9.28
CA THR A 115 21.87 -0.26 7.85
C THR A 115 21.30 -1.60 7.37
N TRP A 116 21.05 -1.73 6.07
CA TRP A 116 20.68 -3.00 5.46
C TRP A 116 21.74 -4.08 5.63
N GLU A 117 23.03 -3.70 5.63
CA GLU A 117 24.12 -4.64 5.88
C GLU A 117 24.08 -5.20 7.29
N ALA A 118 23.84 -4.36 8.29
CA ALA A 118 23.68 -4.79 9.67
C ALA A 118 22.49 -5.76 9.82
N PHE A 119 21.36 -5.48 9.16
CA PHE A 119 20.20 -6.37 9.13
C PHE A 119 20.56 -7.73 8.47
N LYS A 120 21.16 -7.73 7.29
CA LYS A 120 21.57 -8.96 6.60
C LYS A 120 22.57 -9.79 7.41
N THR A 121 23.47 -9.13 8.13
CA THR A 121 24.46 -9.80 9.00
C THR A 121 23.80 -10.44 10.23
N ALA A 122 22.72 -9.86 10.73
CA ALA A 122 22.01 -10.40 11.90
C ALA A 122 21.14 -11.64 11.56
N LEU A 123 20.63 -11.73 10.32
CA LEU A 123 19.75 -12.84 9.90
C LEU A 123 20.38 -14.24 10.01
N PRO A 124 21.66 -14.49 9.61
CA PRO A 124 22.28 -15.81 9.74
C PRO A 124 22.29 -16.34 11.15
N THR A 125 22.55 -15.49 12.14
CA THR A 125 22.55 -15.90 13.56
C THR A 125 21.15 -16.38 13.97
N GLN A 126 20.13 -15.63 13.69
CA GLN A 126 18.75 -16.01 13.97
C GLN A 126 18.32 -17.26 13.21
N ARG A 127 18.77 -17.42 11.97
CA ARG A 127 18.50 -18.58 11.15
C ARG A 127 19.14 -19.84 11.72
N THR A 128 20.34 -19.75 12.30
CA THR A 128 20.99 -20.88 12.97
C THR A 128 20.15 -21.41 14.13
N GLU A 129 19.53 -20.52 14.91
CA GLU A 129 18.62 -20.92 15.98
C GLU A 129 17.36 -21.63 15.44
N TRP A 130 16.77 -21.12 14.37
CA TRP A 130 15.61 -21.73 13.73
C TRP A 130 15.94 -23.07 13.08
N ASP A 131 17.09 -23.21 12.45
CA ASP A 131 17.58 -24.46 11.87
C ASP A 131 17.79 -25.52 12.97
N ALA A 132 18.25 -25.13 14.18
CA ALA A 132 18.47 -26.04 15.30
C ALA A 132 17.17 -26.53 15.97
N ASN A 133 16.09 -25.71 15.96
CA ASN A 133 14.86 -26.01 16.69
C ASN A 133 13.64 -26.21 15.77
N GLY A 134 13.86 -26.31 14.45
CA GLY A 134 12.79 -26.46 13.45
C GLY A 134 11.87 -25.23 13.36
N GLY A 135 12.39 -24.04 13.67
CA GLY A 135 11.64 -22.79 13.65
C GLY A 135 10.74 -22.56 14.87
N ALA A 136 11.01 -23.23 16.00
CA ALA A 136 10.28 -22.95 17.22
C ALA A 136 10.43 -21.47 17.61
N GLY A 137 9.31 -20.79 17.88
CA GLY A 137 9.29 -19.35 18.13
C GLY A 137 9.16 -18.48 16.90
N LEU A 138 9.43 -18.98 15.68
CA LEU A 138 9.14 -18.23 14.44
C LEU A 138 7.63 -18.08 14.25
N ARG A 139 7.19 -16.84 14.21
CA ARG A 139 5.78 -16.49 13.97
C ARG A 139 5.70 -15.51 12.80
N ILE A 140 4.86 -15.85 11.85
CA ILE A 140 4.61 -15.03 10.67
C ILE A 140 3.18 -14.53 10.79
N LEU A 141 3.00 -13.21 10.74
CA LEU A 141 1.70 -12.57 10.72
C LEU A 141 1.52 -11.83 9.39
N THR A 142 0.46 -12.15 8.69
CA THR A 142 0.10 -11.48 7.43
C THR A 142 -1.36 -11.05 7.46
N GLY A 143 -1.73 -10.11 6.59
CA GLY A 143 -3.11 -9.95 6.15
C GLY A 143 -3.51 -11.09 5.20
N THR A 144 -4.63 -10.91 4.52
CA THR A 144 -5.12 -11.85 3.49
C THR A 144 -4.07 -12.05 2.40
N VAL A 145 -3.73 -13.31 2.09
CA VAL A 145 -2.76 -13.67 1.06
C VAL A 145 -3.49 -14.32 -0.11
N THR A 146 -3.57 -13.61 -1.23
CA THR A 146 -4.13 -14.12 -2.49
C THR A 146 -3.07 -14.39 -3.56
N SER A 147 -1.82 -13.98 -3.32
CA SER A 147 -0.71 -14.24 -4.23
C SER A 147 -0.29 -15.70 -4.19
N PRO A 148 -0.38 -16.45 -5.31
CA PRO A 148 0.09 -17.83 -5.37
C PRO A 148 1.59 -17.97 -5.08
N THR A 149 2.37 -16.98 -5.52
CA THR A 149 3.82 -16.94 -5.28
C THR A 149 4.14 -16.83 -3.80
N LEU A 150 3.48 -15.88 -3.10
CA LEU A 150 3.70 -15.71 -1.66
C LEU A 150 3.21 -16.94 -0.87
N ALA A 151 2.05 -17.49 -1.25
CA ALA A 151 1.53 -18.72 -0.64
C ALA A 151 2.50 -19.90 -0.82
N GLY A 152 3.06 -20.07 -2.02
CA GLY A 152 4.09 -21.07 -2.30
C GLY A 152 5.37 -20.87 -1.47
N GLN A 153 5.84 -19.62 -1.34
CA GLN A 153 7.01 -19.31 -0.50
C GLN A 153 6.76 -19.61 0.98
N LEU A 154 5.56 -19.27 1.48
CA LEU A 154 5.18 -19.60 2.87
C LEU A 154 5.07 -21.10 3.07
N ALA A 155 4.54 -21.86 2.12
CA ALA A 155 4.48 -23.32 2.20
C ALA A 155 5.88 -23.95 2.30
N VAL A 156 6.81 -23.54 1.43
CA VAL A 156 8.22 -24.00 1.48
C VAL A 156 8.90 -23.62 2.80
N LEU A 157 8.61 -22.43 3.33
CA LEU A 157 9.16 -21.99 4.61
C LEU A 157 8.62 -22.85 5.77
N LEU A 158 7.34 -23.15 5.79
CA LEU A 158 6.71 -23.98 6.83
C LEU A 158 7.13 -25.44 6.72
N GLU A 159 7.40 -25.95 5.54
CA GLU A 159 8.00 -27.27 5.33
C GLU A 159 9.41 -27.35 5.92
N ARG A 160 10.23 -26.29 5.68
CA ARG A 160 11.58 -26.18 6.25
C ARG A 160 11.56 -26.03 7.78
N TYR A 161 10.58 -25.30 8.32
CA TYR A 161 10.45 -24.97 9.74
C TYR A 161 9.12 -25.48 10.30
N PRO A 162 8.99 -26.78 10.58
CA PRO A 162 7.70 -27.38 10.94
C PRO A 162 7.13 -26.88 12.28
N ASN A 163 7.96 -26.31 13.15
CA ASN A 163 7.53 -25.71 14.42
C ASN A 163 7.17 -24.22 14.28
N ALA A 164 7.39 -23.62 13.11
CA ALA A 164 6.93 -22.27 12.82
C ALA A 164 5.41 -22.20 12.71
N ARG A 165 4.84 -21.04 12.93
CA ARG A 165 3.39 -20.80 12.78
C ARG A 165 3.13 -19.59 11.92
N TRP A 166 2.24 -19.76 10.96
CA TRP A 166 1.71 -18.67 10.17
C TRP A 166 0.30 -18.33 10.65
N HIS A 167 0.06 -17.04 10.88
CA HIS A 167 -1.21 -16.48 11.28
C HIS A 167 -1.64 -15.44 10.24
N CYS A 168 -2.90 -15.48 9.87
CA CYS A 168 -3.52 -14.49 9.00
C CYS A 168 -4.50 -13.67 9.86
N HIS A 169 -4.38 -12.35 9.81
CA HIS A 169 -5.29 -11.44 10.50
C HIS A 169 -5.51 -10.18 9.67
N ASP A 170 -6.75 -9.92 9.34
CA ASP A 170 -7.20 -8.70 8.68
C ASP A 170 -8.26 -8.02 9.56
N PRO A 171 -7.95 -6.89 10.21
CA PRO A 171 -8.86 -6.25 11.16
C PRO A 171 -10.11 -5.66 10.51
N LEU A 172 -10.10 -5.48 9.19
CA LEU A 172 -11.23 -4.95 8.42
C LEU A 172 -11.88 -6.02 7.53
N HIS A 173 -11.57 -7.28 7.79
CA HIS A 173 -12.10 -8.39 7.00
C HIS A 173 -13.59 -8.61 7.33
N ASP A 174 -14.38 -8.79 6.29
CA ASP A 174 -15.78 -9.21 6.40
C ASP A 174 -15.88 -10.68 5.98
N ASP A 175 -15.94 -11.57 6.98
CA ASP A 175 -16.03 -13.01 6.77
C ASP A 175 -17.38 -13.46 6.22
N ALA A 176 -18.40 -12.61 6.26
CA ALA A 176 -19.77 -12.95 5.88
C ALA A 176 -19.88 -13.47 4.44
N ALA A 177 -19.09 -12.90 3.51
CA ALA A 177 -19.07 -13.36 2.12
C ALA A 177 -18.47 -14.77 1.98
N PHE A 178 -17.42 -15.07 2.73
CA PHE A 178 -16.77 -16.39 2.75
C PHE A 178 -17.66 -17.42 3.43
N ASP A 179 -18.32 -17.08 4.53
CA ASP A 179 -19.26 -17.93 5.24
C ASP A 179 -20.46 -18.23 4.37
N ALA A 180 -21.00 -17.25 3.67
CA ALA A 180 -22.07 -17.44 2.71
C ALA A 180 -21.67 -18.38 1.55
N ALA A 181 -20.46 -18.22 1.02
CA ALA A 181 -19.92 -19.10 -0.01
C ALA A 181 -19.71 -20.53 0.49
N LEU A 182 -19.23 -20.68 1.73
CA LEU A 182 -19.09 -22.00 2.37
C LEU A 182 -20.46 -22.69 2.56
N LEU A 183 -21.46 -21.95 3.00
CA LEU A 183 -22.83 -22.46 3.13
C LEU A 183 -23.44 -22.84 1.79
N ALA A 184 -23.26 -22.03 0.75
CA ALA A 184 -23.87 -22.25 -0.57
C ALA A 184 -23.15 -23.32 -1.41
N PHE A 185 -21.82 -23.38 -1.34
CA PHE A 185 -20.99 -24.18 -2.23
C PHE A 185 -20.15 -25.25 -1.54
N GLY A 186 -20.18 -25.33 -0.21
CA GLY A 186 -19.39 -26.27 0.59
C GLY A 186 -17.89 -25.95 0.60
N ARG A 187 -17.49 -24.80 0.07
CA ARG A 187 -16.10 -24.31 0.04
C ARG A 187 -16.05 -22.80 0.07
N THR A 188 -15.00 -22.22 0.60
CA THR A 188 -14.72 -20.79 0.52
C THR A 188 -14.43 -20.43 -0.94
N THR A 189 -15.14 -19.44 -1.45
CA THR A 189 -15.03 -18.98 -2.84
C THR A 189 -15.09 -17.47 -2.84
N ASP A 190 -14.19 -16.84 -3.57
CA ASP A 190 -14.25 -15.41 -3.82
C ASP A 190 -15.19 -15.10 -4.98
N MET A 191 -15.90 -13.98 -4.90
CA MET A 191 -16.87 -13.57 -5.90
C MET A 191 -16.31 -12.46 -6.77
N LEU A 192 -16.22 -12.72 -8.07
CA LEU A 192 -15.89 -11.71 -9.07
C LEU A 192 -17.16 -11.22 -9.75
N TYR A 193 -17.55 -9.98 -9.44
CA TYR A 193 -18.71 -9.34 -10.07
C TYR A 193 -18.39 -8.87 -11.49
N ARG A 194 -19.22 -9.24 -12.44
CA ARG A 194 -19.10 -8.86 -13.85
C ARG A 194 -20.27 -7.96 -14.23
N PHE A 195 -20.22 -6.69 -13.81
CA PHE A 195 -21.26 -5.70 -14.09
C PHE A 195 -21.41 -5.37 -15.57
N ASP A 196 -20.40 -5.63 -16.37
CA ASP A 196 -20.43 -5.55 -17.84
C ASP A 196 -21.34 -6.58 -18.49
N ARG A 197 -21.80 -7.57 -17.73
CA ARG A 197 -22.71 -8.66 -18.18
C ARG A 197 -24.05 -8.68 -17.45
N ALA A 198 -24.31 -7.66 -16.65
CA ALA A 198 -25.58 -7.55 -15.87
C ALA A 198 -26.70 -6.93 -16.71
#